data_b1c60ad364911412d170db8f062117c8
#
_entry.id   b1c60ad364911412d170db8f062117c8
#
_cell.length_a   1.000
_cell.length_b   1.000
_cell.length_c   1.000
_cell.angle_alpha   90.00
_cell.angle_beta   90.00
_cell.angle_gamma   90.00
#
_symmetry.space_group_name_H-M   'P 1'
#
loop_
_entity.id
_entity.type
_entity.pdbx_description
1 polymer ?
#
loop_
_entity_poly.entity_id
_entity_poly.type
_entity_poly.pdbx_seq_one_letter_code
_entity_poly.pdbx_strand_id
1 'polypeptide(L)'
;MRVTSLLALGCYAAVSAAQDADVEDEAAKSSSVDASLPKFTPTTLKAPFLEQFTEGWDSRWKPSHAKKENTDEEWQFVGNWEVEEPTVLKGMEGDKGLVLKDKAAHHAISAKFDAPIDNKGKTLVVQYEVKLQNFLECGGAYMKLLQQNAALGTDEFSNASPYIIMFGPDKCGSTNKVHFIFRHKNPKTGEYEEKHMDGAPSAVINKLTNLYTLIVRPDQSFEVLINGESKKNGTLLENFTPSVNPPAEIDDPEDKKPEDWVDAATIQDPDAKKPEDWDEDAPYEIVDETAEKPEDWLENEPLTIPDPEAEKPEDWDDEEDGDWVPPQVSNPKCDDVSGCGPWEKPMIKNPKYVGKWTAPFIDNPAYKGVWAPRKIANPNFFEAKTPADFEPMGA
;
A
#
# COMPACT_ATOMS: atom_id res chain seq x y z
N MET A 1 0.36 56.08 -8.29
CA MET A 1 0.35 56.21 -9.74
C MET A 1 -0.36 55.01 -10.33
N ARG A 2 -1.52 55.25 -10.93
CA ARG A 2 -2.39 54.31 -11.61
C ARG A 2 -1.77 53.98 -12.97
N VAL A 3 -1.85 52.71 -13.45
CA VAL A 3 -2.28 52.43 -14.83
C VAL A 3 -2.90 51.01 -14.88
N THR A 4 -4.15 51.02 -15.18
CA THR A 4 -5.03 49.91 -15.62
C THR A 4 -4.79 49.66 -17.10
N SER A 5 -4.85 48.39 -17.53
CA SER A 5 -5.21 48.06 -18.91
C SER A 5 -5.97 46.74 -18.99
N LEU A 6 -7.23 46.87 -19.31
CA LEU A 6 -8.13 45.82 -19.85
C LEU A 6 -7.71 45.54 -21.29
N LEU A 7 -7.81 44.27 -21.71
CA LEU A 7 -8.04 43.92 -23.11
C LEU A 7 -8.92 42.68 -23.27
N ALA A 8 -9.86 42.85 -24.11
CA ALA A 8 -11.13 42.24 -24.40
C ALA A 8 -11.07 40.85 -25.07
N LEU A 9 -12.19 40.13 -24.86
CA LEU A 9 -12.64 38.96 -25.60
C LEU A 9 -12.83 39.23 -27.12
N GLY A 10 -12.44 38.23 -27.93
CA GLY A 10 -12.85 38.13 -29.31
C GLY A 10 -13.23 36.68 -29.67
N CYS A 11 -14.53 36.36 -29.63
CA CYS A 11 -15.09 35.16 -30.26
C CYS A 11 -15.11 35.33 -31.76
N TYR A 12 -14.57 34.36 -32.49
CA TYR A 12 -14.93 34.15 -33.90
C TYR A 12 -15.41 32.73 -34.11
N ALA A 13 -16.68 32.59 -34.37
CA ALA A 13 -17.29 31.42 -34.98
C ALA A 13 -17.11 31.50 -36.50
N ALA A 14 -16.52 30.49 -37.10
CA ALA A 14 -16.53 30.30 -38.53
C ALA A 14 -17.13 28.92 -38.84
N VAL A 15 -18.33 28.95 -39.40
CA VAL A 15 -18.99 27.84 -40.11
C VAL A 15 -18.35 27.77 -41.48
N SER A 16 -17.87 26.63 -41.92
CA SER A 16 -17.65 26.35 -43.34
C SER A 16 -17.95 24.91 -43.67
N ALA A 17 -18.62 24.84 -44.81
CA ALA A 17 -19.27 23.70 -45.40
C ALA A 17 -18.34 22.57 -45.83
N ALA A 18 -18.95 21.39 -45.87
CA ALA A 18 -18.37 20.17 -46.42
C ALA A 18 -18.01 20.34 -47.92
N GLN A 19 -16.83 19.88 -48.27
CA GLN A 19 -16.52 19.42 -49.63
C GLN A 19 -15.84 18.06 -49.49
N ASP A 20 -16.48 17.07 -50.07
CA ASP A 20 -15.90 15.74 -50.30
C ASP A 20 -14.65 15.92 -51.19
N ALA A 21 -13.53 15.44 -50.70
CA ALA A 21 -12.36 15.21 -51.53
C ALA A 21 -11.84 13.79 -51.15
N ASP A 22 -11.86 12.94 -52.15
CA ASP A 22 -11.24 11.63 -52.16
C ASP A 22 -9.78 11.77 -51.65
N VAL A 23 -9.48 11.21 -50.48
CA VAL A 23 -8.12 11.05 -49.98
C VAL A 23 -7.70 9.63 -50.35
N GLU A 24 -6.90 9.52 -51.39
CA GLU A 24 -6.14 8.33 -51.73
C GLU A 24 -5.31 7.91 -50.52
N ASP A 25 -5.45 6.67 -50.17
CA ASP A 25 -4.79 5.94 -49.09
C ASP A 25 -3.26 5.84 -49.39
N GLU A 26 -2.50 6.90 -49.08
CA GLU A 26 -1.04 6.78 -48.98
C GLU A 26 -0.71 6.01 -47.71
N ALA A 27 -0.62 4.68 -47.88
CA ALA A 27 -0.01 3.81 -46.90
C ALA A 27 1.37 4.37 -46.47
N ALA A 28 1.40 5.01 -45.31
CA ALA A 28 2.63 5.42 -44.68
C ALA A 28 3.53 4.19 -44.55
N LYS A 29 4.52 4.08 -45.43
CA LYS A 29 5.66 3.17 -45.29
C LYS A 29 6.35 3.55 -43.99
N SER A 30 5.97 2.87 -42.91
CA SER A 30 6.79 2.77 -41.71
C SER A 30 8.12 2.17 -42.14
N SER A 31 9.12 3.01 -42.35
CA SER A 31 10.49 2.57 -42.40
C SER A 31 10.83 2.06 -41.01
N SER A 32 10.72 0.75 -40.80
CA SER A 32 11.38 0.07 -39.69
C SER A 32 12.87 0.29 -39.90
N VAL A 33 13.40 1.30 -39.24
CA VAL A 33 14.84 1.34 -38.97
C VAL A 33 15.07 0.15 -38.06
N ASP A 34 15.62 -0.91 -38.61
CA ASP A 34 16.12 -2.06 -37.88
C ASP A 34 17.39 -1.61 -37.12
N ALA A 35 17.15 -0.76 -36.09
CA ALA A 35 18.22 -0.27 -35.23
C ALA A 35 18.61 -1.46 -34.35
N SER A 36 19.69 -2.14 -34.75
CA SER A 36 20.32 -3.17 -33.92
C SER A 36 20.56 -2.59 -32.53
N LEU A 37 20.12 -3.33 -31.48
CA LEU A 37 20.35 -2.91 -30.10
C LEU A 37 21.84 -2.72 -29.85
N PRO A 38 22.23 -1.75 -29.02
CA PRO A 38 23.63 -1.61 -28.61
C PRO A 38 24.08 -2.88 -27.90
N LYS A 39 25.36 -3.21 -28.05
CA LYS A 39 25.94 -4.38 -27.36
C LYS A 39 26.43 -3.97 -25.97
N PHE A 40 26.13 -4.85 -24.99
CA PHE A 40 26.65 -4.70 -23.65
C PHE A 40 28.19 -4.79 -23.65
N THR A 41 28.81 -3.89 -22.90
CA THR A 41 30.24 -3.91 -22.63
C THR A 41 30.45 -3.72 -21.13
N PRO A 42 31.12 -4.66 -20.44
CA PRO A 42 31.37 -4.53 -19.01
C PRO A 42 32.10 -3.23 -18.68
N THR A 43 31.71 -2.60 -17.56
CA THR A 43 32.39 -1.40 -17.08
C THR A 43 33.81 -1.70 -16.61
N THR A 44 34.68 -0.72 -16.76
CA THR A 44 36.04 -0.75 -16.20
C THR A 44 36.15 -0.05 -14.83
N LEU A 45 35.04 0.47 -14.31
CA LEU A 45 34.98 1.10 -12.98
C LEU A 45 35.37 0.09 -11.91
N LYS A 46 35.99 0.58 -10.85
CA LYS A 46 36.33 -0.22 -9.67
C LYS A 46 35.51 0.28 -8.49
N ALA A 47 34.92 -0.64 -7.77
CA ALA A 47 34.18 -0.42 -6.52
C ALA A 47 34.55 -1.50 -5.51
N PRO A 48 34.33 -1.29 -4.22
CA PRO A 48 34.51 -2.34 -3.20
C PRO A 48 33.71 -3.61 -3.52
N PHE A 49 32.55 -3.48 -4.14
CA PHE A 49 31.76 -4.54 -4.72
C PHE A 49 31.16 -4.08 -6.05
N LEU A 50 31.31 -4.89 -7.10
CA LEU A 50 30.73 -4.63 -8.41
C LEU A 50 30.30 -5.95 -9.04
N GLU A 51 29.03 -6.06 -9.40
CA GLU A 51 28.49 -7.22 -10.12
C GLU A 51 27.77 -6.78 -11.37
N GLN A 52 28.05 -7.46 -12.48
CA GLN A 52 27.41 -7.28 -13.78
C GLN A 52 26.94 -8.62 -14.38
N PHE A 53 26.87 -9.67 -13.57
CA PHE A 53 26.41 -11.01 -13.93
C PHE A 53 27.08 -11.58 -15.19
N THR A 54 28.38 -11.31 -15.31
CA THR A 54 29.22 -11.91 -16.34
C THR A 54 29.60 -13.36 -15.99
N GLU A 55 30.43 -14.00 -16.80
CA GLU A 55 30.85 -15.38 -16.55
C GLU A 55 31.35 -15.60 -15.11
N GLY A 56 31.06 -16.78 -14.56
CA GLY A 56 31.44 -17.15 -13.20
C GLY A 56 30.62 -16.50 -12.07
N TRP A 57 29.48 -15.88 -12.39
CA TRP A 57 28.59 -15.30 -11.37
C TRP A 57 28.17 -16.33 -10.31
N ASP A 58 27.93 -17.58 -10.69
CA ASP A 58 27.51 -18.69 -9.84
C ASP A 58 28.59 -19.11 -8.81
N SER A 59 29.83 -18.78 -9.08
CA SER A 59 30.92 -18.94 -8.09
C SER A 59 30.89 -17.85 -7.02
N ARG A 60 30.43 -16.65 -7.36
CA ARG A 60 30.35 -15.47 -6.46
C ARG A 60 29.06 -15.43 -5.64
N TRP A 61 27.95 -15.80 -6.25
CA TRP A 61 26.62 -15.77 -5.64
C TRP A 61 26.19 -17.16 -5.19
N LYS A 62 25.65 -17.23 -3.98
CA LYS A 62 25.17 -18.48 -3.37
C LYS A 62 23.69 -18.37 -3.04
N PRO A 63 22.80 -19.14 -3.69
CA PRO A 63 21.41 -19.28 -3.27
C PRO A 63 21.34 -19.78 -1.83
N SER A 64 20.38 -19.30 -1.08
CA SER A 64 20.17 -19.74 0.30
C SER A 64 19.54 -21.12 0.36
N HIS A 65 20.09 -21.95 1.23
CA HIS A 65 19.55 -23.26 1.65
C HIS A 65 19.09 -23.27 3.10
N ALA A 66 18.77 -22.08 3.66
CA ALA A 66 18.23 -22.00 5.01
C ALA A 66 16.89 -22.74 5.12
N LYS A 67 16.71 -23.41 6.25
CA LYS A 67 15.46 -24.10 6.56
C LYS A 67 14.44 -23.12 7.16
N LYS A 68 13.16 -23.47 7.03
CA LYS A 68 12.09 -22.78 7.74
C LYS A 68 12.29 -22.91 9.26
N GLU A 69 11.82 -21.94 10.01
CA GLU A 69 11.79 -22.03 11.45
C GLU A 69 10.99 -23.25 11.91
N ASN A 70 11.50 -23.96 12.89
CA ASN A 70 10.90 -25.16 13.50
C ASN A 70 10.79 -26.40 12.59
N THR A 71 11.52 -26.46 11.49
CA THR A 71 11.63 -27.66 10.66
C THR A 71 13.01 -27.78 10.02
N ASP A 72 13.56 -29.02 9.99
CA ASP A 72 14.80 -29.33 9.29
C ASP A 72 14.56 -29.90 7.88
N GLU A 73 13.29 -30.01 7.47
CA GLU A 73 12.91 -30.67 6.23
C GLU A 73 12.58 -29.69 5.10
N GLU A 74 11.99 -28.54 5.43
CA GLU A 74 11.51 -27.59 4.44
C GLU A 74 12.45 -26.40 4.24
N TRP A 75 12.72 -26.05 2.97
CA TRP A 75 13.48 -24.87 2.61
C TRP A 75 12.66 -23.58 2.82
N GLN A 76 13.32 -22.55 3.36
CA GLN A 76 12.71 -21.22 3.50
C GLN A 76 12.60 -20.52 2.13
N PHE A 77 13.61 -20.69 1.29
CA PHE A 77 13.69 -20.06 -0.02
C PHE A 77 13.73 -21.15 -1.10
N VAL A 78 12.64 -21.28 -1.84
CA VAL A 78 12.45 -22.34 -2.83
C VAL A 78 12.54 -21.84 -4.27
N GLY A 79 12.65 -20.53 -4.45
CA GLY A 79 12.72 -19.91 -5.76
C GLY A 79 14.08 -20.07 -6.42
N ASN A 80 14.07 -20.35 -7.72
CA ASN A 80 15.25 -20.55 -8.53
C ASN A 80 15.78 -19.23 -9.11
N TRP A 81 17.09 -19.17 -9.26
CA TRP A 81 17.81 -18.04 -9.82
C TRP A 81 18.50 -18.45 -11.12
N GLU A 82 18.40 -17.59 -12.14
CA GLU A 82 19.15 -17.71 -13.39
C GLU A 82 19.75 -16.36 -13.79
N VAL A 83 20.74 -16.38 -14.68
CA VAL A 83 21.33 -15.18 -15.27
C VAL A 83 21.05 -15.16 -16.76
N GLU A 84 20.14 -14.26 -17.15
CA GLU A 84 19.59 -14.18 -18.50
C GLU A 84 19.50 -12.74 -18.98
N GLU A 85 19.36 -12.56 -20.29
CA GLU A 85 18.97 -11.27 -20.85
C GLU A 85 17.47 -10.99 -20.64
N PRO A 86 17.07 -9.72 -20.53
CA PRO A 86 15.65 -9.38 -20.44
C PRO A 86 14.85 -9.88 -21.64
N THR A 87 13.69 -10.47 -21.36
CA THR A 87 12.74 -10.94 -22.38
C THR A 87 11.70 -9.89 -22.78
N VAL A 88 11.56 -8.82 -21.99
CA VAL A 88 10.62 -7.74 -22.20
C VAL A 88 11.38 -6.42 -22.29
N LEU A 89 11.15 -5.64 -23.36
CA LEU A 89 11.79 -4.35 -23.58
C LEU A 89 13.31 -4.39 -23.36
N LYS A 90 13.97 -5.31 -24.05
CA LYS A 90 15.43 -5.46 -24.04
C LYS A 90 16.09 -4.18 -24.53
N GLY A 91 16.99 -3.62 -23.75
CA GLY A 91 17.68 -2.35 -24.06
C GLY A 91 19.05 -2.54 -24.72
N MET A 92 19.74 -3.63 -24.43
CA MET A 92 21.07 -3.97 -24.94
C MET A 92 21.16 -5.46 -25.25
N GLU A 93 21.94 -5.81 -26.27
CA GLU A 93 22.27 -7.21 -26.60
C GLU A 93 23.40 -7.69 -25.69
N GLY A 94 23.22 -8.86 -25.08
CA GLY A 94 24.22 -9.47 -24.18
C GLY A 94 24.22 -8.90 -22.76
N ASP A 95 23.34 -7.95 -22.42
CA ASP A 95 23.16 -7.44 -21.06
C ASP A 95 22.33 -8.43 -20.24
N LYS A 96 22.99 -9.12 -19.31
CA LYS A 96 22.36 -10.15 -18.47
C LYS A 96 22.13 -9.62 -17.05
N GLY A 97 21.09 -10.12 -16.41
CA GLY A 97 20.77 -9.84 -15.02
C GLY A 97 20.40 -11.11 -14.27
N LEU A 98 20.44 -11.03 -12.95
CA LEU A 98 19.95 -12.08 -12.07
C LEU A 98 18.42 -12.10 -12.10
N VAL A 99 17.83 -13.23 -12.42
CA VAL A 99 16.40 -13.39 -12.68
C VAL A 99 15.77 -14.38 -11.70
N LEU A 100 14.64 -13.94 -11.07
CA LEU A 100 13.78 -14.78 -10.27
C LEU A 100 12.84 -15.56 -11.22
N LYS A 101 12.92 -16.88 -11.19
CA LYS A 101 12.20 -17.74 -12.15
C LYS A 101 10.82 -18.17 -11.69
N ASP A 102 10.59 -18.28 -10.39
CA ASP A 102 9.36 -18.83 -9.84
C ASP A 102 8.45 -17.76 -9.29
N LYS A 103 7.16 -17.84 -9.65
CA LYS A 103 6.11 -16.99 -9.10
C LYS A 103 5.71 -17.49 -7.72
N ALA A 104 5.27 -16.55 -6.86
CA ALA A 104 4.80 -16.84 -5.50
C ALA A 104 5.77 -17.68 -4.66
N ALA A 105 7.07 -17.54 -4.92
CA ALA A 105 8.14 -18.21 -4.19
C ALA A 105 9.07 -17.19 -3.54
N HIS A 106 9.55 -17.50 -2.35
CA HIS A 106 10.61 -16.72 -1.73
C HIS A 106 11.96 -17.05 -2.35
N HIS A 107 12.72 -16.02 -2.67
CA HIS A 107 14.04 -16.11 -3.23
C HIS A 107 15.05 -15.44 -2.31
N ALA A 108 16.18 -16.05 -2.07
CA ALA A 108 17.31 -15.43 -1.39
C ALA A 108 18.62 -15.90 -1.98
N ILE A 109 19.54 -14.98 -2.19
CA ILE A 109 20.87 -15.22 -2.73
C ILE A 109 21.84 -14.22 -2.10
N SER A 110 23.07 -14.60 -1.84
CA SER A 110 24.07 -13.72 -1.25
C SER A 110 25.42 -13.81 -1.94
N ALA A 111 26.17 -12.71 -1.92
CA ALA A 111 27.55 -12.66 -2.37
C ALA A 111 28.41 -12.02 -1.29
N LYS A 112 29.49 -12.72 -0.92
CA LYS A 112 30.46 -12.22 0.05
C LYS A 112 31.35 -11.17 -0.62
N PHE A 113 31.66 -10.10 0.12
CA PHE A 113 32.65 -9.12 -0.33
C PHE A 113 34.08 -9.67 -0.17
N ASP A 114 34.98 -9.29 -1.07
CA ASP A 114 36.39 -9.66 -0.99
C ASP A 114 37.05 -9.15 0.30
N ALA A 115 36.65 -7.97 0.73
CA ALA A 115 37.01 -7.38 2.01
C ALA A 115 35.79 -6.67 2.60
N PRO A 116 35.65 -6.63 3.93
CA PRO A 116 34.55 -5.90 4.55
C PRO A 116 34.52 -4.44 4.15
N ILE A 117 33.33 -3.93 3.87
CA ILE A 117 33.13 -2.51 3.58
C ILE A 117 32.95 -1.77 4.88
N ASP A 118 33.90 -0.90 5.21
CA ASP A 118 33.87 0.03 6.34
C ASP A 118 33.73 1.46 5.79
N ASN A 119 32.59 2.07 6.04
CA ASN A 119 32.28 3.41 5.59
C ASN A 119 32.54 4.51 6.63
N LYS A 120 33.16 4.20 7.76
CA LYS A 120 33.40 5.15 8.84
C LYS A 120 34.08 6.44 8.33
N GLY A 121 33.40 7.58 8.53
CA GLY A 121 33.87 8.89 8.05
C GLY A 121 33.88 9.04 6.52
N LYS A 122 33.24 8.13 5.76
CA LYS A 122 33.20 8.13 4.30
C LYS A 122 31.76 8.09 3.79
N THR A 123 31.55 8.57 2.60
CA THR A 123 30.27 8.40 1.90
C THR A 123 30.10 6.95 1.47
N LEU A 124 28.97 6.35 1.83
CA LEU A 124 28.51 5.04 1.32
C LEU A 124 27.58 5.29 0.14
N VAL A 125 27.80 4.59 -0.96
CA VAL A 125 26.90 4.55 -2.10
C VAL A 125 26.51 3.11 -2.36
N VAL A 126 25.20 2.84 -2.38
CA VAL A 126 24.61 1.56 -2.75
C VAL A 126 23.74 1.78 -3.97
N GLN A 127 24.03 1.07 -5.05
CA GLN A 127 23.33 1.27 -6.32
C GLN A 127 23.09 -0.04 -7.02
N TYR A 128 21.90 -0.23 -7.57
CA TYR A 128 21.57 -1.39 -8.40
C TYR A 128 20.38 -1.13 -9.31
N GLU A 129 20.28 -1.92 -10.34
CA GLU A 129 19.19 -1.88 -11.30
C GLU A 129 18.15 -2.96 -11.02
N VAL A 130 16.87 -2.60 -11.15
CA VAL A 130 15.72 -3.50 -11.02
C VAL A 130 14.83 -3.37 -12.25
N LYS A 131 14.47 -4.50 -12.84
CA LYS A 131 13.53 -4.59 -13.95
C LYS A 131 12.39 -5.53 -13.62
N LEU A 132 11.18 -4.99 -13.50
CA LEU A 132 9.97 -5.74 -13.19
C LEU A 132 9.26 -6.13 -14.49
N GLN A 133 9.78 -7.14 -15.21
CA GLN A 133 9.30 -7.53 -16.55
C GLN A 133 7.81 -7.88 -16.59
N ASN A 134 7.29 -8.47 -15.52
CA ASN A 134 5.90 -8.90 -15.38
C ASN A 134 5.15 -8.10 -14.31
N PHE A 135 5.62 -6.88 -14.02
CA PHE A 135 5.15 -6.05 -12.90
C PHE A 135 5.45 -6.69 -11.54
N LEU A 136 4.86 -6.16 -10.49
CA LEU A 136 4.98 -6.65 -9.12
C LEU A 136 3.65 -6.41 -8.40
N GLU A 137 2.94 -7.48 -8.06
CA GLU A 137 1.68 -7.42 -7.31
C GLU A 137 1.92 -7.41 -5.82
N CYS A 138 2.70 -8.38 -5.32
CA CYS A 138 3.12 -8.48 -3.94
C CYS A 138 4.51 -9.12 -3.85
N GLY A 139 5.48 -8.33 -3.43
CA GLY A 139 6.86 -8.78 -3.23
C GLY A 139 7.84 -7.64 -3.13
N GLY A 140 9.05 -7.96 -2.67
CA GLY A 140 10.17 -7.04 -2.58
C GLY A 140 11.29 -7.43 -3.53
N ALA A 141 11.96 -6.42 -4.08
CA ALA A 141 13.20 -6.58 -4.84
C ALA A 141 14.31 -5.73 -4.17
N TYR A 142 14.42 -5.86 -2.87
CA TYR A 142 15.41 -5.14 -2.05
C TYR A 142 16.65 -5.98 -1.79
N MET A 143 17.75 -5.28 -1.53
CA MET A 143 18.99 -5.91 -1.06
C MET A 143 19.26 -5.59 0.40
N LYS A 144 19.99 -6.47 1.07
CA LYS A 144 20.48 -6.30 2.43
C LYS A 144 22.01 -6.30 2.42
N LEU A 145 22.63 -5.31 3.04
CA LEU A 145 24.05 -5.32 3.34
C LEU A 145 24.21 -6.00 4.69
N LEU A 146 24.81 -7.19 4.69
CA LEU A 146 24.89 -8.05 5.86
C LEU A 146 26.04 -7.61 6.76
N GLN A 147 25.84 -7.72 8.07
CA GLN A 147 26.88 -7.48 9.06
C GLN A 147 28.01 -8.49 8.89
N GLN A 148 29.25 -8.03 8.99
CA GLN A 148 30.39 -8.94 8.97
C GLN A 148 30.34 -9.89 10.16
N ASN A 149 30.22 -11.18 9.89
CA ASN A 149 30.29 -12.23 10.91
C ASN A 149 30.81 -13.55 10.30
N ALA A 150 31.06 -14.54 11.14
CA ALA A 150 31.62 -15.83 10.73
C ALA A 150 30.66 -16.68 9.86
N ALA A 151 29.34 -16.38 9.86
CA ALA A 151 28.33 -17.10 9.07
C ALA A 151 28.24 -16.62 7.61
N LEU A 152 28.92 -15.50 7.27
CA LEU A 152 28.92 -14.99 5.88
C LEU A 152 29.68 -15.94 4.95
N GLY A 153 29.06 -16.26 3.84
CA GLY A 153 29.61 -17.17 2.83
C GLY A 153 29.16 -18.62 3.00
N THR A 154 28.26 -18.88 3.95
CA THR A 154 27.47 -20.11 3.98
C THR A 154 26.21 -19.95 3.15
N ASP A 155 25.65 -21.04 2.70
CA ASP A 155 24.34 -21.10 2.00
C ASP A 155 23.14 -21.06 2.98
N GLU A 156 23.37 -20.65 4.23
CA GLU A 156 22.35 -20.54 5.29
C GLU A 156 21.84 -19.10 5.51
N PHE A 157 22.10 -18.19 4.58
CA PHE A 157 21.53 -16.83 4.62
C PHE A 157 20.02 -16.89 4.75
N SER A 158 19.46 -16.22 5.76
CA SER A 158 18.03 -16.26 6.08
C SER A 158 17.51 -14.89 6.54
N ASN A 159 16.24 -14.83 6.88
CA ASN A 159 15.65 -13.64 7.51
C ASN A 159 16.29 -13.31 8.85
N ALA A 160 16.81 -14.31 9.56
CA ALA A 160 17.51 -14.13 10.83
C ALA A 160 18.95 -13.63 10.67
N SER A 161 19.50 -13.64 9.44
CA SER A 161 20.85 -13.15 9.20
C SER A 161 20.97 -11.67 9.53
N PRO A 162 21.90 -11.28 10.41
CA PRO A 162 22.03 -9.89 10.82
C PRO A 162 22.48 -9.04 9.65
N TYR A 163 21.73 -7.95 9.42
CA TYR A 163 22.04 -6.96 8.39
C TYR A 163 22.27 -5.58 8.99
N ILE A 164 22.90 -4.71 8.24
CA ILE A 164 23.14 -3.31 8.60
C ILE A 164 22.18 -2.40 7.88
N ILE A 165 22.01 -2.59 6.57
CA ILE A 165 21.14 -1.80 5.71
C ILE A 165 20.27 -2.72 4.89
N MET A 166 18.99 -2.35 4.73
CA MET A 166 18.06 -2.89 3.75
C MET A 166 17.62 -1.74 2.84
N PHE A 167 17.78 -1.92 1.53
CA PHE A 167 17.48 -0.87 0.55
C PHE A 167 16.83 -1.46 -0.71
N GLY A 168 15.76 -0.80 -1.19
CA GLY A 168 15.16 -1.11 -2.48
C GLY A 168 13.64 -1.16 -2.50
N PRO A 169 13.06 -1.44 -3.69
CA PRO A 169 11.63 -1.41 -3.91
C PRO A 169 10.89 -2.58 -3.25
N ASP A 170 9.71 -2.29 -2.77
CA ASP A 170 8.76 -3.23 -2.20
C ASP A 170 7.33 -2.77 -2.53
N LYS A 171 6.49 -3.70 -2.96
CA LYS A 171 5.08 -3.45 -3.24
C LYS A 171 4.24 -4.66 -2.84
N CYS A 172 3.18 -4.41 -2.06
CA CYS A 172 2.16 -5.41 -1.78
C CYS A 172 0.82 -4.73 -1.54
N GLY A 173 -0.17 -5.04 -2.36
CA GLY A 173 -1.47 -4.39 -2.30
C GLY A 173 -1.35 -2.87 -2.45
N SER A 174 -1.86 -2.11 -1.47
CA SER A 174 -1.77 -0.65 -1.41
C SER A 174 -0.40 -0.12 -1.00
N THR A 175 0.47 -0.96 -0.44
CA THR A 175 1.84 -0.57 -0.07
C THR A 175 2.72 -0.54 -1.31
N ASN A 176 3.38 0.58 -1.56
CA ASN A 176 4.38 0.75 -2.60
C ASN A 176 5.44 1.74 -2.11
N LYS A 177 6.64 1.26 -1.84
CA LYS A 177 7.72 2.09 -1.28
C LYS A 177 9.11 1.57 -1.64
N VAL A 178 10.08 2.46 -1.60
CA VAL A 178 11.50 2.12 -1.61
C VAL A 178 11.99 2.14 -0.18
N HIS A 179 12.35 0.99 0.36
CA HIS A 179 12.92 0.88 1.69
C HIS A 179 14.30 1.53 1.76
N PHE A 180 14.54 2.27 2.82
CA PHE A 180 15.83 2.45 3.44
C PHE A 180 15.64 2.22 4.94
N ILE A 181 16.11 1.08 5.39
CA ILE A 181 16.08 0.66 6.78
C ILE A 181 17.52 0.41 7.20
N PHE A 182 17.92 0.90 8.36
CA PHE A 182 19.21 0.55 8.93
C PHE A 182 19.05 0.09 10.38
N ARG A 183 19.92 -0.81 10.82
CA ARG A 183 19.94 -1.28 12.20
C ARG A 183 20.93 -0.45 13.00
N HIS A 184 20.41 0.18 14.04
CA HIS A 184 21.21 0.98 14.97
C HIS A 184 21.37 0.25 16.29
N LYS A 185 22.62 0.12 16.73
CA LYS A 185 22.95 -0.51 18.01
C LYS A 185 22.81 0.51 19.13
N ASN A 186 21.96 0.23 20.10
CA ASN A 186 21.85 1.04 21.30
C ASN A 186 23.17 0.94 22.11
N PRO A 187 23.87 2.05 22.34
CA PRO A 187 25.18 2.01 23.00
C PRO A 187 25.09 1.65 24.49
N LYS A 188 23.90 1.70 25.12
CA LYS A 188 23.68 1.35 26.52
C LYS A 188 23.28 -0.10 26.71
N THR A 189 22.35 -0.59 25.90
CA THR A 189 21.83 -1.97 26.00
C THR A 189 22.59 -2.96 25.14
N GLY A 190 23.22 -2.49 24.06
CA GLY A 190 23.86 -3.35 23.05
C GLY A 190 22.88 -3.99 22.06
N GLU A 191 21.59 -3.73 22.19
CA GLU A 191 20.54 -4.25 21.32
C GLU A 191 20.45 -3.47 20.03
N TYR A 192 20.05 -4.16 18.96
CA TYR A 192 19.82 -3.54 17.65
C TYR A 192 18.35 -3.24 17.45
N GLU A 193 18.07 -2.06 16.94
CA GLU A 193 16.73 -1.63 16.54
C GLU A 193 16.73 -1.15 15.09
N GLU A 194 15.72 -1.55 14.32
CA GLU A 194 15.52 -1.09 12.96
C GLU A 194 14.99 0.35 12.94
N LYS A 195 15.62 1.17 12.12
CA LYS A 195 15.25 2.57 11.86
C LYS A 195 14.74 2.67 10.43
N HIS A 196 13.47 2.96 10.28
CA HIS A 196 12.78 3.01 9.00
C HIS A 196 12.69 4.45 8.50
N MET A 197 13.08 4.70 7.25
CA MET A 197 12.98 6.02 6.63
C MET A 197 11.53 6.51 6.56
N ASP A 198 11.30 7.72 7.08
CA ASP A 198 10.00 8.39 7.03
C ASP A 198 9.70 8.92 5.64
N GLY A 199 8.44 8.77 5.21
CA GLY A 199 7.99 9.26 3.91
C GLY A 199 8.77 8.64 2.75
N ALA A 200 8.93 7.32 2.76
CA ALA A 200 9.60 6.57 1.69
C ALA A 200 8.96 6.85 0.32
N PRO A 201 9.75 7.10 -0.74
CA PRO A 201 9.21 7.29 -2.08
C PRO A 201 8.61 6.00 -2.63
N SER A 202 7.67 6.13 -3.56
CA SER A 202 7.11 4.98 -4.27
C SER A 202 8.13 4.35 -5.21
N ALA A 203 8.12 3.03 -5.27
CA ALA A 203 8.85 2.29 -6.28
C ALA A 203 8.21 2.49 -7.67
N VAL A 204 9.04 2.47 -8.70
CA VAL A 204 8.57 2.56 -10.09
C VAL A 204 8.15 1.18 -10.57
N ILE A 205 6.85 1.00 -10.80
CA ILE A 205 6.26 -0.26 -11.26
C ILE A 205 5.98 -0.16 -12.76
N ASN A 206 6.99 -0.46 -13.54
CA ASN A 206 6.91 -0.53 -15.01
C ASN A 206 7.76 -1.72 -15.51
N LYS A 207 7.82 -1.90 -16.82
CA LYS A 207 8.60 -2.98 -17.46
C LYS A 207 10.01 -2.54 -17.86
N LEU A 208 10.39 -1.31 -17.55
CA LEU A 208 11.70 -0.77 -17.85
C LEU A 208 12.68 -1.09 -16.73
N THR A 209 13.96 -1.02 -17.02
CA THR A 209 15.03 -1.04 -16.01
C THR A 209 15.01 0.26 -15.24
N ASN A 210 15.01 0.18 -13.92
CA ASN A 210 15.05 1.34 -13.03
C ASN A 210 16.26 1.25 -12.11
N LEU A 211 17.00 2.33 -12.03
CA LEU A 211 18.21 2.46 -11.22
C LEU A 211 17.84 3.01 -9.84
N TYR A 212 18.12 2.26 -8.79
CA TYR A 212 17.93 2.68 -7.40
C TYR A 212 19.28 2.98 -6.77
N THR A 213 19.42 4.18 -6.18
CA THR A 213 20.66 4.63 -5.54
C THR A 213 20.38 5.16 -4.15
N LEU A 214 21.13 4.69 -3.18
CA LEU A 214 21.20 5.22 -1.83
C LEU A 214 22.59 5.84 -1.61
N ILE A 215 22.61 7.06 -1.11
CA ILE A 215 23.82 7.76 -0.70
C ILE A 215 23.69 8.12 0.77
N VAL A 216 24.64 7.71 1.59
CA VAL A 216 24.74 8.11 3.00
C VAL A 216 26.08 8.77 3.24
N ARG A 217 26.06 9.97 3.85
CA ARG A 217 27.24 10.82 3.99
C ARG A 217 27.69 10.94 5.46
N PRO A 218 28.97 11.27 5.70
CA PRO A 218 29.50 11.41 7.07
C PRO A 218 28.84 12.53 7.90
N ASP A 219 28.21 13.50 7.24
CA ASP A 219 27.41 14.56 7.89
C ASP A 219 26.02 14.09 8.35
N GLN A 220 25.76 12.80 8.31
CA GLN A 220 24.51 12.12 8.65
C GLN A 220 23.38 12.35 7.63
N SER A 221 23.66 13.03 6.52
CA SER A 221 22.67 13.17 5.47
C SER A 221 22.54 11.91 4.63
N PHE A 222 21.35 11.67 4.10
CA PHE A 222 21.10 10.62 3.13
C PHE A 222 20.32 11.14 1.93
N GLU A 223 20.40 10.39 0.84
CA GLU A 223 19.65 10.68 -0.37
C GLU A 223 19.28 9.37 -1.07
N VAL A 224 18.03 9.26 -1.50
CA VAL A 224 17.50 8.17 -2.30
C VAL A 224 17.17 8.71 -3.69
N LEU A 225 17.83 8.15 -4.72
CA LEU A 225 17.57 8.50 -6.10
C LEU A 225 16.93 7.32 -6.83
N ILE A 226 16.05 7.65 -7.77
CA ILE A 226 15.48 6.69 -8.73
C ILE A 226 15.76 7.26 -10.13
N ASN A 227 16.44 6.48 -10.95
CA ASN A 227 16.88 6.90 -12.29
C ASN A 227 17.71 8.20 -12.30
N GLY A 228 18.53 8.39 -11.25
CA GLY A 228 19.37 9.58 -11.10
C GLY A 228 18.64 10.82 -10.57
N GLU A 229 17.34 10.75 -10.36
CA GLU A 229 16.55 11.84 -9.78
C GLU A 229 16.37 11.65 -8.28
N SER A 230 16.69 12.67 -7.48
CA SER A 230 16.49 12.65 -6.02
C SER A 230 15.01 12.60 -5.68
N LYS A 231 14.59 11.53 -5.04
CA LYS A 231 13.19 11.31 -4.63
C LYS A 231 12.98 11.52 -3.13
N LYS A 232 14.01 11.35 -2.34
CA LYS A 232 13.97 11.58 -0.89
C LYS A 232 15.38 11.94 -0.40
N ASN A 233 15.45 12.91 0.47
CA ASN A 233 16.64 13.26 1.22
C ASN A 233 16.29 13.61 2.67
N GLY A 234 17.28 13.67 3.51
CA GLY A 234 17.12 13.99 4.93
C GLY A 234 18.36 13.64 5.76
N THR A 235 18.16 13.49 7.05
CA THR A 235 19.20 13.08 7.98
C THR A 235 18.80 11.80 8.72
N LEU A 236 19.79 10.97 9.09
CA LEU A 236 19.54 9.76 9.86
C LEU A 236 19.00 10.07 11.25
N LEU A 237 19.23 11.27 11.76
CA LEU A 237 18.83 11.69 13.10
C LEU A 237 17.37 12.15 13.19
N GLU A 238 16.80 12.65 12.07
CA GLU A 238 15.49 13.33 12.10
C GLU A 238 14.42 12.67 11.25
N ASN A 239 14.81 11.83 10.28
CA ASN A 239 13.89 11.33 9.26
C ASN A 239 13.71 9.80 9.33
N PHE A 240 13.76 9.25 10.54
CA PHE A 240 13.57 7.82 10.77
C PHE A 240 12.68 7.53 11.98
N THR A 241 11.88 6.50 11.86
CA THR A 241 11.01 5.97 12.91
C THR A 241 11.34 4.49 13.19
N PRO A 242 11.57 4.07 14.47
CA PRO A 242 11.77 4.92 15.64
C PRO A 242 12.96 5.87 15.48
N SER A 243 12.95 6.99 16.21
CA SER A 243 14.08 7.93 16.20
C SER A 243 15.39 7.26 16.63
N VAL A 244 16.49 7.66 16.02
CA VAL A 244 17.84 7.15 16.41
C VAL A 244 18.13 7.48 17.87
N ASN A 245 17.88 8.74 18.24
CA ASN A 245 18.00 9.18 19.62
C ASN A 245 16.66 8.93 20.34
N PRO A 246 16.62 8.10 21.39
CA PRO A 246 15.40 7.91 22.16
C PRO A 246 14.97 9.23 22.82
N PRO A 247 13.70 9.40 23.18
CA PRO A 247 13.23 10.59 23.87
C PRO A 247 13.96 10.77 25.20
N ALA A 248 14.29 12.03 25.54
CA ALA A 248 14.97 12.36 26.80
C ALA A 248 14.10 12.07 28.03
N GLU A 249 12.79 12.16 27.85
CA GLU A 249 11.78 11.89 28.88
C GLU A 249 10.81 10.83 28.39
N ILE A 250 10.39 9.95 29.27
CA ILE A 250 9.37 8.93 29.06
C ILE A 250 8.28 9.05 30.13
N ASP A 251 7.13 8.43 29.85
CA ASP A 251 6.10 8.25 30.86
C ASP A 251 6.63 7.35 31.96
N ASP A 252 6.37 7.75 33.22
CA ASP A 252 6.76 6.93 34.37
C ASP A 252 5.92 5.64 34.38
N PRO A 253 6.52 4.47 34.20
CA PRO A 253 5.81 3.20 34.18
C PRO A 253 5.18 2.83 35.54
N GLU A 254 5.66 3.46 36.62
CA GLU A 254 5.12 3.25 37.95
C GLU A 254 3.95 4.20 38.30
N ASP A 255 3.80 5.28 37.55
CA ASP A 255 2.71 6.24 37.74
C ASP A 255 1.43 5.72 37.11
N LYS A 256 0.52 5.24 37.93
CA LYS A 256 -0.75 4.65 37.49
C LYS A 256 -1.90 5.63 37.70
N LYS A 257 -2.86 5.60 36.76
CA LYS A 257 -4.09 6.39 36.92
C LYS A 257 -4.76 6.05 38.24
N PRO A 258 -5.01 7.07 39.12
CA PRO A 258 -5.77 6.86 40.35
C PRO A 258 -7.18 6.33 40.04
N GLU A 259 -7.67 5.41 40.85
CA GLU A 259 -9.01 4.80 40.66
C GLU A 259 -10.15 5.84 40.72
N ASP A 260 -9.94 6.91 41.49
CA ASP A 260 -10.89 8.02 41.66
C ASP A 260 -10.70 9.13 40.61
N TRP A 261 -9.85 8.94 39.60
CA TRP A 261 -9.64 9.93 38.55
C TRP A 261 -10.75 9.90 37.53
N VAL A 262 -11.44 11.03 37.39
CA VAL A 262 -12.57 11.19 36.47
C VAL A 262 -12.12 11.98 35.25
N ASP A 263 -12.02 11.33 34.14
CA ASP A 263 -11.63 11.87 32.80
C ASP A 263 -12.82 11.99 31.81
N ALA A 264 -14.03 11.66 32.26
CA ALA A 264 -15.26 11.95 31.53
C ALA A 264 -15.66 13.42 31.71
N ALA A 265 -15.52 14.23 30.66
CA ALA A 265 -15.81 15.66 30.69
C ALA A 265 -17.31 15.95 30.86
N THR A 266 -18.17 15.05 30.43
CA THR A 266 -19.61 15.17 30.53
C THR A 266 -20.23 13.93 31.15
N ILE A 267 -21.33 14.12 31.86
CA ILE A 267 -22.17 13.02 32.40
C ILE A 267 -23.62 13.29 32.01
N GLN A 268 -24.44 12.28 32.03
CA GLN A 268 -25.89 12.50 31.95
C GLN A 268 -26.35 13.26 33.18
N ASP A 269 -27.20 14.25 32.96
CA ASP A 269 -27.74 15.06 34.04
C ASP A 269 -28.58 14.19 35.02
N PRO A 270 -28.09 13.98 36.25
CA PRO A 270 -28.78 13.16 37.23
C PRO A 270 -30.11 13.74 37.72
N ASP A 271 -30.31 15.05 37.53
CA ASP A 271 -31.52 15.75 37.96
C ASP A 271 -32.55 15.90 36.83
N ALA A 272 -32.17 15.55 35.60
CA ALA A 272 -33.05 15.62 34.46
C ALA A 272 -34.16 14.56 34.59
N LYS A 273 -35.38 15.01 34.38
CA LYS A 273 -36.58 14.16 34.40
C LYS A 273 -37.17 14.08 33.01
N LYS A 274 -37.63 12.88 32.67
CA LYS A 274 -38.36 12.69 31.42
C LYS A 274 -39.61 13.58 31.42
N PRO A 275 -39.84 14.39 30.38
CA PRO A 275 -41.07 15.17 30.24
C PRO A 275 -42.30 14.25 30.22
N GLU A 276 -43.41 14.68 30.84
CA GLU A 276 -44.63 13.86 30.92
C GLU A 276 -45.26 13.60 29.54
N ASP A 277 -45.01 14.50 28.59
CA ASP A 277 -45.47 14.43 27.21
C ASP A 277 -44.50 13.69 26.27
N TRP A 278 -43.40 13.12 26.80
CA TRP A 278 -42.45 12.33 26.02
C TRP A 278 -42.96 10.90 25.84
N ASP A 279 -43.55 10.61 24.66
CA ASP A 279 -44.12 9.31 24.32
C ASP A 279 -43.05 8.40 23.64
N GLU A 280 -42.46 7.52 24.44
CA GLU A 280 -41.47 6.56 23.95
C GLU A 280 -42.09 5.40 23.17
N ASP A 281 -43.40 5.18 23.32
CA ASP A 281 -44.12 4.06 22.71
C ASP A 281 -44.71 4.47 21.34
N ALA A 282 -44.62 5.76 20.99
CA ALA A 282 -45.05 6.23 19.68
C ALA A 282 -44.34 5.47 18.56
N PRO A 283 -45.06 4.86 17.62
CA PRO A 283 -44.44 4.12 16.52
C PRO A 283 -43.65 5.06 15.60
N TYR A 284 -42.55 4.56 15.03
CA TYR A 284 -41.69 5.34 14.10
C TYR A 284 -42.42 5.74 12.84
N GLU A 285 -43.27 4.87 12.34
CA GLU A 285 -44.09 5.08 11.16
C GLU A 285 -45.58 4.88 11.49
N ILE A 286 -46.41 5.66 10.83
CA ILE A 286 -47.88 5.59 10.89
C ILE A 286 -48.43 5.53 9.46
N VAL A 287 -49.63 4.97 9.34
CA VAL A 287 -50.35 4.94 8.05
C VAL A 287 -50.69 6.36 7.63
N ASP A 288 -50.40 6.72 6.39
CA ASP A 288 -50.87 7.99 5.80
C ASP A 288 -52.38 7.93 5.52
N GLU A 289 -53.13 8.45 6.49
CA GLU A 289 -54.61 8.48 6.33
C GLU A 289 -55.08 9.41 5.19
N THR A 290 -54.20 10.30 4.72
CA THR A 290 -54.48 11.22 3.62
C THR A 290 -54.23 10.65 2.25
N ALA A 291 -53.49 9.54 2.18
CA ALA A 291 -53.19 8.90 0.91
C ALA A 291 -54.46 8.30 0.28
N GLU A 292 -54.66 8.60 -0.95
CA GLU A 292 -55.74 8.04 -1.79
C GLU A 292 -55.15 7.10 -2.83
N LYS A 293 -55.89 6.04 -3.14
CA LYS A 293 -55.45 5.09 -4.17
C LYS A 293 -55.42 5.78 -5.53
N PRO A 294 -54.33 5.74 -6.27
CA PRO A 294 -54.26 6.25 -7.62
C PRO A 294 -55.33 5.64 -8.54
N GLU A 295 -55.89 6.44 -9.43
CA GLU A 295 -56.96 5.99 -10.35
C GLU A 295 -56.52 4.90 -11.32
N ASP A 296 -55.24 4.91 -11.67
CA ASP A 296 -54.58 3.93 -12.55
C ASP A 296 -54.05 2.69 -11.86
N TRP A 297 -54.25 2.55 -10.51
CA TRP A 297 -53.81 1.40 -9.75
C TRP A 297 -54.58 0.14 -10.12
N LEU A 298 -53.88 -0.93 -10.55
CA LEU A 298 -54.45 -2.18 -10.99
C LEU A 298 -54.57 -3.19 -9.84
N GLU A 299 -55.60 -3.07 -9.04
CA GLU A 299 -55.77 -3.85 -7.78
C GLU A 299 -55.93 -5.36 -8.02
N ASN A 300 -56.43 -5.76 -9.16
CA ASN A 300 -56.67 -7.18 -9.51
C ASN A 300 -55.54 -7.82 -10.34
N GLU A 301 -54.52 -7.05 -10.69
CA GLU A 301 -53.34 -7.56 -11.41
C GLU A 301 -52.24 -7.90 -10.40
N PRO A 302 -51.63 -9.08 -10.50
CA PRO A 302 -50.52 -9.43 -9.62
C PRO A 302 -49.26 -8.66 -10.03
N LEU A 303 -48.38 -8.36 -9.06
CA LEU A 303 -47.08 -7.72 -9.28
C LEU A 303 -46.14 -8.56 -10.15
N THR A 304 -46.23 -9.88 -10.00
CA THR A 304 -45.44 -10.82 -10.78
C THR A 304 -46.33 -11.85 -11.44
N ILE A 305 -45.93 -12.29 -12.61
CA ILE A 305 -46.58 -13.36 -13.37
C ILE A 305 -45.55 -14.46 -13.69
N PRO A 306 -46.02 -15.72 -13.91
CA PRO A 306 -45.11 -16.73 -14.43
C PRO A 306 -44.52 -16.26 -15.77
N ASP A 307 -43.22 -16.40 -15.95
CA ASP A 307 -42.51 -16.00 -17.14
C ASP A 307 -43.09 -16.72 -18.37
N PRO A 308 -43.71 -15.98 -19.32
CA PRO A 308 -44.35 -16.59 -20.51
C PRO A 308 -43.32 -17.11 -21.51
N GLU A 309 -42.04 -16.71 -21.38
CA GLU A 309 -40.95 -17.16 -22.25
C GLU A 309 -40.12 -18.29 -21.64
N ALA A 310 -40.38 -18.63 -20.37
CA ALA A 310 -39.67 -19.71 -19.72
C ALA A 310 -40.13 -21.08 -20.19
N GLU A 311 -39.20 -21.85 -20.68
CA GLU A 311 -39.44 -23.25 -21.08
C GLU A 311 -38.89 -24.18 -20.01
N LYS A 312 -39.60 -25.32 -19.81
CA LYS A 312 -39.12 -26.37 -18.93
C LYS A 312 -37.81 -26.94 -19.47
N PRO A 313 -36.72 -26.98 -18.68
CA PRO A 313 -35.46 -27.58 -19.09
C PRO A 313 -35.64 -29.03 -19.55
N GLU A 314 -34.94 -29.42 -20.62
CA GLU A 314 -35.09 -30.79 -21.18
C GLU A 314 -34.58 -31.87 -20.19
N ASP A 315 -33.73 -31.48 -19.26
CA ASP A 315 -33.15 -32.36 -18.21
C ASP A 315 -33.90 -32.31 -16.88
N TRP A 316 -35.06 -31.61 -16.80
CA TRP A 316 -35.90 -31.55 -15.59
C TRP A 316 -36.78 -32.80 -15.46
N ASP A 317 -36.63 -33.54 -14.37
CA ASP A 317 -37.44 -34.74 -14.10
C ASP A 317 -38.45 -34.45 -13.00
N ASP A 318 -39.76 -34.49 -13.36
CA ASP A 318 -40.82 -34.20 -12.42
C ASP A 318 -40.93 -35.24 -11.28
N GLU A 319 -40.35 -36.45 -11.44
CA GLU A 319 -40.33 -37.46 -10.37
C GLU A 319 -39.20 -37.19 -9.36
N GLU A 320 -38.06 -36.60 -9.81
CA GLU A 320 -36.92 -36.29 -8.96
C GLU A 320 -36.93 -34.81 -8.50
N ASP A 321 -37.31 -33.87 -9.37
CA ASP A 321 -37.21 -32.42 -9.12
C ASP A 321 -38.57 -31.78 -8.75
N GLY A 322 -39.67 -32.55 -8.88
CA GLY A 322 -41.02 -32.04 -8.65
C GLY A 322 -41.64 -31.32 -9.85
N ASP A 323 -42.92 -30.95 -9.74
CA ASP A 323 -43.62 -30.23 -10.83
C ASP A 323 -42.89 -28.93 -11.19
N TRP A 324 -42.49 -28.77 -12.45
CA TRP A 324 -41.84 -27.56 -12.89
C TRP A 324 -42.77 -26.36 -12.87
N VAL A 325 -42.35 -25.27 -12.28
CA VAL A 325 -43.08 -24.00 -12.23
C VAL A 325 -42.20 -22.93 -12.87
N PRO A 326 -42.71 -22.16 -13.87
CA PRO A 326 -41.97 -21.08 -14.46
C PRO A 326 -41.51 -20.06 -13.40
N PRO A 327 -40.30 -19.47 -13.55
CA PRO A 327 -39.88 -18.37 -12.70
C PRO A 327 -40.86 -17.20 -12.78
N GLN A 328 -40.94 -16.43 -11.69
CA GLN A 328 -41.80 -15.25 -11.66
C GLN A 328 -41.06 -14.05 -12.23
N VAL A 329 -41.67 -13.33 -13.14
CA VAL A 329 -41.18 -12.07 -13.72
C VAL A 329 -42.14 -10.93 -13.39
N SER A 330 -41.66 -9.70 -13.43
CA SER A 330 -42.52 -8.52 -13.27
C SER A 330 -43.67 -8.53 -14.28
N ASN A 331 -44.86 -8.21 -13.81
CA ASN A 331 -46.01 -8.13 -14.71
C ASN A 331 -45.93 -6.86 -15.60
N PRO A 332 -45.79 -6.97 -16.95
CA PRO A 332 -45.61 -5.82 -17.81
C PRO A 332 -46.77 -4.81 -17.75
N LYS A 333 -47.97 -5.27 -17.33
CA LYS A 333 -49.11 -4.36 -17.14
C LYS A 333 -48.91 -3.36 -16.01
N CYS A 334 -47.92 -3.64 -15.12
CA CYS A 334 -47.64 -2.79 -13.98
C CYS A 334 -46.53 -1.74 -14.27
N ASP A 335 -45.91 -1.77 -15.44
CA ASP A 335 -44.77 -0.91 -15.76
C ASP A 335 -45.20 0.56 -16.04
N ASP A 336 -46.39 0.75 -16.61
CA ASP A 336 -46.89 2.06 -17.01
C ASP A 336 -48.00 2.62 -16.10
N VAL A 337 -48.22 2.01 -14.93
CA VAL A 337 -49.25 2.40 -13.95
C VAL A 337 -48.67 2.68 -12.60
N SER A 338 -49.42 3.32 -11.70
CA SER A 338 -48.96 3.69 -10.35
C SER A 338 -48.69 2.47 -9.44
N GLY A 339 -49.18 1.27 -9.82
CA GLY A 339 -48.90 0.03 -9.13
C GLY A 339 -49.96 -1.05 -9.37
N CYS A 340 -49.67 -2.26 -8.87
CA CYS A 340 -50.50 -3.44 -9.00
C CYS A 340 -50.67 -4.17 -7.64
N GLY A 341 -51.69 -5.01 -7.60
CA GLY A 341 -52.03 -5.79 -6.40
C GLY A 341 -52.89 -5.02 -5.41
N PRO A 342 -53.26 -5.65 -4.27
CA PRO A 342 -54.03 -4.98 -3.26
C PRO A 342 -53.38 -3.67 -2.81
N TRP A 343 -54.15 -2.57 -2.92
CA TRP A 343 -53.59 -1.27 -2.51
C TRP A 343 -53.70 -1.11 -1.01
N GLU A 344 -52.59 -0.73 -0.41
CA GLU A 344 -52.51 -0.36 1.00
C GLU A 344 -51.99 1.07 1.13
N LYS A 345 -52.51 1.79 2.09
CA LYS A 345 -52.04 3.14 2.38
C LYS A 345 -50.55 3.13 2.75
N PRO A 346 -49.74 4.00 2.17
CA PRO A 346 -48.31 4.05 2.49
C PRO A 346 -48.07 4.42 3.96
N MET A 347 -46.95 3.94 4.46
CA MET A 347 -46.47 4.36 5.78
C MET A 347 -45.64 5.64 5.66
N ILE A 348 -45.89 6.57 6.57
CA ILE A 348 -45.13 7.84 6.68
C ILE A 348 -44.49 7.95 8.04
N LYS A 349 -43.40 8.71 8.12
CA LYS A 349 -42.74 8.99 9.39
C LYS A 349 -43.70 9.69 10.35
N ASN A 350 -43.85 9.11 11.52
CA ASN A 350 -44.71 9.68 12.58
C ASN A 350 -44.09 11.00 13.11
N PRO A 351 -44.75 12.14 12.94
CA PRO A 351 -44.27 13.43 13.44
C PRO A 351 -44.20 13.50 15.01
N LYS A 352 -44.89 12.57 15.67
CA LYS A 352 -44.89 12.48 17.15
C LYS A 352 -43.80 11.51 17.68
N TYR A 353 -43.10 10.83 16.79
CA TYR A 353 -42.04 9.94 17.22
C TYR A 353 -40.84 10.70 17.76
N VAL A 354 -40.53 10.48 19.01
CA VAL A 354 -39.42 11.12 19.73
C VAL A 354 -38.35 10.13 20.20
N GLY A 355 -38.62 8.83 20.08
CA GLY A 355 -37.71 7.77 20.51
C GLY A 355 -37.58 7.65 22.03
N LYS A 356 -36.66 6.82 22.50
CA LYS A 356 -36.38 6.65 23.92
C LYS A 356 -35.76 7.93 24.50
N TRP A 357 -36.26 8.37 25.62
CA TRP A 357 -35.70 9.50 26.33
C TRP A 357 -34.36 9.15 26.94
N THR A 358 -33.42 10.05 26.84
CA THR A 358 -32.13 10.00 27.53
C THR A 358 -31.89 11.35 28.17
N ALA A 359 -31.38 11.34 29.40
CA ALA A 359 -31.01 12.57 30.06
C ALA A 359 -30.00 13.37 29.25
N PRO A 360 -30.11 14.68 29.13
CA PRO A 360 -29.12 15.53 28.45
C PRO A 360 -27.76 15.40 29.14
N PHE A 361 -26.69 15.62 28.38
CA PHE A 361 -25.35 15.65 28.94
C PHE A 361 -25.07 17.04 29.50
N ILE A 362 -24.49 17.06 30.70
CA ILE A 362 -23.99 18.27 31.38
C ILE A 362 -22.50 18.13 31.66
N ASP A 363 -21.84 19.24 31.92
CA ASP A 363 -20.44 19.21 32.35
C ASP A 363 -20.31 18.43 33.65
N ASN A 364 -19.32 17.54 33.69
CA ASN A 364 -19.07 16.72 34.86
C ASN A 364 -18.30 17.53 35.92
N PRO A 365 -18.89 17.86 37.07
CA PRO A 365 -18.22 18.65 38.11
C PRO A 365 -17.01 17.91 38.74
N ALA A 366 -16.94 16.58 38.59
CA ALA A 366 -15.83 15.78 39.06
C ALA A 366 -14.69 15.63 38.03
N TYR A 367 -14.84 16.24 36.87
CA TYR A 367 -13.84 16.15 35.80
C TYR A 367 -12.50 16.73 36.23
N LYS A 368 -11.45 15.91 36.16
CA LYS A 368 -10.07 16.25 36.54
C LYS A 368 -9.14 16.42 35.33
N GLY A 369 -9.66 16.34 34.10
CA GLY A 369 -8.88 16.30 32.85
C GLY A 369 -8.57 14.89 32.44
N VAL A 370 -8.05 14.75 31.21
CA VAL A 370 -7.53 13.47 30.72
C VAL A 370 -6.24 13.16 31.50
N TRP A 371 -6.21 12.01 32.18
CA TRP A 371 -5.05 11.61 32.94
C TRP A 371 -3.89 11.24 31.99
N ALA A 372 -2.69 11.63 32.38
CA ALA A 372 -1.44 11.19 31.75
C ALA A 372 -0.38 10.94 32.83
N PRO A 373 0.47 9.93 32.67
CA PRO A 373 1.57 9.70 33.60
C PRO A 373 2.50 10.91 33.65
N ARG A 374 3.13 11.12 34.79
CA ARG A 374 4.20 12.12 34.89
C ARG A 374 5.38 11.71 33.99
N LYS A 375 6.10 12.69 33.49
CA LYS A 375 7.33 12.46 32.73
C LYS A 375 8.51 12.30 33.68
N ILE A 376 9.35 11.32 33.39
CA ILE A 376 10.62 11.08 34.07
C ILE A 376 11.76 11.04 33.05
N ALA A 377 12.99 11.30 33.49
CA ALA A 377 14.15 11.16 32.64
C ALA A 377 14.28 9.72 32.14
N ASN A 378 14.47 9.55 30.83
CA ASN A 378 14.61 8.26 30.23
C ASN A 378 15.98 7.63 30.60
N PRO A 379 16.03 6.55 31.37
CA PRO A 379 17.30 5.90 31.75
C PRO A 379 18.08 5.37 30.54
N ASN A 380 17.38 5.09 29.45
CA ASN A 380 17.96 4.60 28.19
C ASN A 380 18.30 5.73 27.20
N PHE A 381 18.13 6.99 27.60
CA PHE A 381 18.49 8.13 26.74
C PHE A 381 19.98 8.12 26.41
N PHE A 382 20.28 8.28 25.14
CA PHE A 382 21.60 8.55 24.60
C PHE A 382 21.51 9.50 23.41
N GLU A 383 22.60 10.11 23.06
CA GLU A 383 22.74 10.95 21.87
C GLU A 383 23.75 10.34 20.92
N ALA A 384 23.26 9.78 19.81
CA ALA A 384 24.12 9.30 18.73
C ALA A 384 24.63 10.48 17.92
N LYS A 385 25.95 10.55 17.71
CA LYS A 385 26.60 11.63 16.96
C LYS A 385 26.85 11.25 15.50
N THR A 386 27.15 10.00 15.24
CA THR A 386 27.56 9.49 13.93
C THR A 386 26.86 8.20 13.54
N PRO A 387 25.51 8.16 13.48
CA PRO A 387 24.78 6.94 13.10
C PRO A 387 25.07 6.48 11.66
N ALA A 388 25.65 7.35 10.80
CA ALA A 388 26.10 6.98 9.47
C ALA A 388 27.43 6.19 9.43
N ASP A 389 28.16 6.11 10.55
CA ASP A 389 29.32 5.24 10.69
C ASP A 389 28.86 3.82 10.99
N PHE A 390 28.42 3.12 9.96
CA PHE A 390 27.88 1.77 10.11
C PHE A 390 28.95 0.76 10.53
N GLU A 391 28.50 -0.32 11.16
CA GLU A 391 29.40 -1.46 11.39
C GLU A 391 29.84 -2.06 10.04
N PRO A 392 31.02 -2.70 9.98
CA PRO A 392 31.52 -3.27 8.74
C PRO A 392 30.56 -4.29 8.12
N MET A 393 30.35 -4.17 6.81
CA MET A 393 29.48 -5.03 6.03
C MET A 393 30.32 -6.07 5.29
N GLY A 394 29.91 -7.34 5.32
CA GLY A 394 30.68 -8.45 4.77
C GLY A 394 30.09 -9.10 3.52
N ALA A 395 28.83 -8.85 3.22
CA ALA A 395 28.11 -9.38 2.06
C ALA A 395 26.94 -8.52 1.67
#